data_9ae46b3929e9cb51ced9250b9198f723
#
_entry.id   9ae46b3929e9cb51ced9250b9198f723
#
_cell.length_a   1.000
_cell.length_b   1.000
_cell.length_c   1.000
_cell.angle_alpha   90.00
_cell.angle_beta   90.00
_cell.angle_gamma   90.00
#
_symmetry.space_group_name_H-M   'P 1'
#
loop_
_entity.id
_entity.type
_entity.pdbx_description
1 polymer ?
#
loop_
_entity_poly.entity_id
_entity_poly.type
_entity_poly.pdbx_seq_one_letter_code
_entity_poly.pdbx_strand_id
1 'polypeptide(L)'
;MRVIGIDPGLRNLGWGIIDVDGPRMRHVANGICHSDPTGTLAARLLELHVQLTRVMQDFAPQSAAVEQTFVNKDAVATLKLGSARGIALLVPAQAGLVVGEYAPNAVKKAVVGVGKAAKEQVDHMVRMQLPGVQIAGPDAADALAIAICHAFHSQSARSMAIVGGAR
;
A
#
# COMPACT_ATOMS: atom_id res chain seq x y z
N MET A 1 12.37 -3.17 -9.87
CA MET A 1 11.58 -1.98 -9.48
C MET A 1 11.14 -2.15 -8.04
N ARG A 2 11.41 -1.16 -7.19
CA ARG A 2 10.97 -1.16 -5.79
C ARG A 2 9.61 -0.49 -5.64
N VAL A 3 8.67 -1.16 -5.00
CA VAL A 3 7.28 -0.72 -4.84
C VAL A 3 6.97 -0.58 -3.35
N ILE A 4 6.32 0.51 -2.97
CA ILE A 4 5.68 0.66 -1.65
C ILE A 4 4.17 0.57 -1.80
N GLY A 5 3.53 -0.28 -1.00
CA GLY A 5 2.09 -0.27 -0.76
C GLY A 5 1.79 0.39 0.58
N ILE A 6 0.73 1.15 0.65
CA ILE A 6 0.33 1.90 1.85
C ILE A 6 -1.15 1.63 2.12
N ASP A 7 -1.44 1.16 3.33
CA ASP A 7 -2.79 1.01 3.87
C ASP A 7 -3.11 2.19 4.79
N PRO A 8 -4.00 3.13 4.38
CA PRO A 8 -4.25 4.33 5.13
C PRO A 8 -5.04 4.07 6.41
N GLY A 9 -4.53 4.51 7.54
CA GLY A 9 -5.23 4.54 8.81
C GLY A 9 -4.74 5.68 9.69
N LEU A 10 -5.64 6.33 10.44
CA LEU A 10 -5.25 7.46 11.28
C LEU A 10 -4.49 7.02 12.53
N ARG A 11 -4.85 5.90 13.14
CA ARG A 11 -4.14 5.35 14.29
C ARG A 11 -2.93 4.55 13.88
N ASN A 12 -3.10 3.73 12.88
CA ASN A 12 -2.10 2.85 12.30
C ASN A 12 -2.15 3.04 10.79
N LEU A 13 -1.04 3.44 10.19
CA LEU A 13 -0.86 3.47 8.76
C LEU A 13 0.13 2.37 8.40
N GLY A 14 -0.36 1.32 7.73
CA GLY A 14 0.46 0.20 7.28
C GLY A 14 1.29 0.57 6.06
N TRP A 15 2.51 0.06 5.98
CA TRP A 15 3.33 0.14 4.79
C TRP A 15 4.06 -1.17 4.53
N GLY A 16 4.26 -1.48 3.24
CA GLY A 16 4.97 -2.68 2.81
C GLY A 16 5.76 -2.44 1.54
N ILE A 17 7.00 -2.90 1.51
CA ILE A 17 7.95 -2.68 0.41
C ILE A 17 8.38 -4.00 -0.17
N ILE A 18 8.30 -4.10 -1.49
CA ILE A 18 8.75 -5.25 -2.27
C ILE A 18 9.65 -4.81 -3.43
N ASP A 19 10.62 -5.65 -3.76
CA ASP A 19 11.34 -5.57 -5.03
C ASP A 19 10.67 -6.48 -6.07
N VAL A 20 10.46 -5.94 -7.27
CA VAL A 20 9.80 -6.62 -8.40
C VAL A 20 10.78 -6.74 -9.56
N ASP A 21 11.04 -7.98 -9.98
CA ASP A 21 11.89 -8.31 -11.14
C ASP A 21 11.18 -9.33 -12.02
N GLY A 22 10.61 -8.85 -13.12
CA GLY A 22 9.71 -9.68 -13.95
C GLY A 22 8.58 -10.27 -13.09
N PRO A 23 8.33 -11.58 -13.15
CA PRO A 23 7.29 -12.24 -12.34
C PRO A 23 7.71 -12.47 -10.88
N ARG A 24 8.96 -12.20 -10.52
CA ARG A 24 9.48 -12.45 -9.17
C ARG A 24 9.26 -11.24 -8.28
N MET A 25 8.74 -11.49 -7.09
CA MET A 25 8.60 -10.51 -6.03
C MET A 25 9.39 -10.94 -4.81
N ARG A 26 10.03 -9.99 -4.16
CA ARG A 26 10.82 -10.23 -2.93
C ARG A 26 10.44 -9.19 -1.89
N HIS A 27 10.16 -9.64 -0.69
CA HIS A 27 9.98 -8.76 0.46
C HIS A 27 11.28 -8.00 0.78
N VAL A 28 11.13 -6.70 1.04
CA VAL A 28 12.23 -5.83 1.48
C VAL A 28 12.03 -5.42 2.93
N ALA A 29 10.91 -4.79 3.24
CA ALA A 29 10.55 -4.33 4.58
C ALA A 29 9.04 -4.13 4.69
N ASN A 30 8.53 -4.10 5.90
CA ASN A 30 7.17 -3.68 6.20
C ASN A 30 7.08 -3.15 7.62
N GLY A 31 6.05 -2.39 7.91
CA GLY A 31 5.84 -1.83 9.24
C GLY A 31 4.55 -1.02 9.35
N ILE A 32 4.43 -0.34 10.46
CA ILE A 32 3.26 0.48 10.81
C ILE A 32 3.75 1.83 11.33
N CYS A 33 3.26 2.93 10.76
CA CYS A 33 3.37 4.25 11.34
C CYS A 33 2.22 4.46 12.32
N HIS A 34 2.53 4.97 13.50
CA HIS A 34 1.56 5.15 14.58
C HIS A 34 1.33 6.63 14.87
N SER A 35 0.09 7.01 15.21
CA SER A 35 -0.19 8.31 15.78
C SER A 35 -0.81 8.20 17.17
N ASP A 36 -0.53 9.18 18.04
CA ASP A 36 -1.11 9.24 19.38
C ASP A 36 -2.64 9.48 19.29
N PRO A 37 -3.48 8.53 19.76
CA PRO A 37 -4.94 8.67 19.68
C PRO A 37 -5.48 9.84 20.54
N THR A 38 -4.71 10.36 21.49
CA THR A 38 -5.06 11.48 22.36
C THR A 38 -4.70 12.85 21.76
N GLY A 39 -3.86 12.85 20.72
CA GLY A 39 -3.42 14.06 20.03
C GLY A 39 -4.53 14.70 19.16
N THR A 40 -4.33 15.97 18.83
CA THR A 40 -5.19 16.65 17.84
C THR A 40 -5.03 16.01 16.46
N LEU A 41 -6.03 16.15 15.59
CA LEU A 41 -5.94 15.60 14.23
C LEU A 41 -4.69 16.09 13.50
N ALA A 42 -4.36 17.38 13.62
CA ALA A 42 -3.18 17.97 12.98
C ALA A 42 -1.87 17.33 13.48
N ALA A 43 -1.73 17.15 14.80
CA ALA A 43 -0.55 16.49 15.37
C ALA A 43 -0.41 15.05 14.88
N ARG A 44 -1.50 14.30 14.87
CA ARG A 44 -1.55 12.92 14.42
C ARG A 44 -1.17 12.78 12.94
N LEU A 45 -1.67 13.66 12.09
CA LEU A 45 -1.31 13.68 10.66
C LEU A 45 0.18 14.01 10.49
N LEU A 46 0.73 14.94 11.28
CA LEU A 46 2.15 15.26 11.25
C LEU A 46 3.01 14.05 11.65
N GLU A 47 2.63 13.32 12.70
CA GLU A 47 3.33 12.10 13.12
C GLU A 47 3.37 11.06 12.01
N LEU A 48 2.25 10.79 11.33
CA LEU A 48 2.18 9.87 10.20
C LEU A 48 3.03 10.36 9.02
N HIS A 49 2.95 11.66 8.70
CA HIS A 49 3.74 12.26 7.63
C HIS A 49 5.25 12.09 7.87
N VAL A 50 5.74 12.42 9.06
CA VAL A 50 7.16 12.32 9.41
C VAL A 50 7.65 10.88 9.31
N GLN A 51 6.92 9.93 9.89
CA GLN A 51 7.29 8.51 9.86
C GLN A 51 7.29 7.95 8.43
N LEU A 52 6.24 8.22 7.65
CA LEU A 52 6.17 7.75 6.27
C LEU A 52 7.23 8.40 5.38
N THR A 53 7.54 9.68 5.57
CA THR A 53 8.63 10.37 4.88
C THR A 53 9.97 9.68 5.15
N ARG A 54 10.23 9.27 6.40
CA ARG A 54 11.43 8.53 6.75
C ARG A 54 11.50 7.17 6.05
N VAL A 55 10.38 6.44 6.00
CA VAL A 55 10.30 5.17 5.24
C VAL A 55 10.65 5.40 3.77
N MET A 56 10.13 6.47 3.15
CA MET A 56 10.46 6.81 1.75
C MET A 56 11.94 7.09 1.57
N GLN A 57 12.59 7.78 2.51
CA GLN A 57 14.02 8.09 2.46
C GLN A 57 14.89 6.85 2.67
N ASP A 58 14.54 6.01 3.67
CA ASP A 58 15.34 4.83 4.03
C ASP A 58 15.31 3.76 2.93
N PHE A 59 14.19 3.59 2.24
CA PHE A 59 14.01 2.52 1.25
C PHE A 59 13.99 2.98 -0.20
N ALA A 60 13.83 4.27 -0.47
CA ALA A 60 13.83 4.86 -1.81
C ALA A 60 12.98 4.09 -2.84
N PRO A 61 11.66 3.88 -2.61
CA PRO A 61 10.80 3.21 -3.58
C PRO A 61 10.71 4.00 -4.88
N GLN A 62 10.50 3.30 -5.98
CA GLN A 62 10.40 3.86 -7.33
C GLN A 62 8.94 3.94 -7.82
N SER A 63 8.02 3.32 -7.10
CA SER A 63 6.59 3.31 -7.38
C SER A 63 5.81 3.15 -6.09
N ALA A 64 4.63 3.74 -6.03
CA ALA A 64 3.78 3.73 -4.83
C ALA A 64 2.34 3.34 -5.17
N ALA A 65 1.68 2.72 -4.20
CA ALA A 65 0.26 2.40 -4.29
C ALA A 65 -0.44 2.58 -2.94
N VAL A 66 -1.69 3.03 -3.01
CA VAL A 66 -2.54 3.30 -1.84
C VAL A 66 -3.89 2.64 -2.04
N GLU A 67 -4.48 2.08 -0.98
CA GLU A 67 -5.84 1.58 -1.04
C GLU A 67 -6.85 2.74 -1.12
N GLN A 68 -7.86 2.58 -1.98
CA GLN A 68 -9.01 3.49 -2.02
C GLN A 68 -9.88 3.24 -0.80
N THR A 69 -10.25 4.32 -0.12
CA THR A 69 -11.19 4.26 1.00
C THR A 69 -12.58 4.66 0.52
N PHE A 70 -13.60 3.97 1.02
CA PHE A 70 -14.99 4.27 0.71
C PHE A 70 -15.66 5.01 1.89
N VAL A 71 -16.70 5.78 1.57
CA VAL A 71 -17.52 6.46 2.56
C VAL A 71 -18.18 5.43 3.46
N ASN A 72 -17.96 5.55 4.77
CA ASN A 72 -18.60 4.73 5.79
C ASN A 72 -19.86 5.43 6.32
N LYS A 73 -20.72 4.70 7.04
CA LYS A 73 -21.92 5.27 7.69
C LYS A 73 -21.58 6.36 8.72
N ASP A 74 -20.40 6.27 9.34
CA ASP A 74 -19.88 7.31 10.24
C ASP A 74 -19.10 8.36 9.43
N ALA A 75 -19.71 9.52 9.25
CA ALA A 75 -19.13 10.64 8.51
C ALA A 75 -17.86 11.19 9.18
N VAL A 76 -17.80 11.21 10.52
CA VAL A 76 -16.63 11.70 11.27
C VAL A 76 -15.45 10.75 11.09
N ALA A 77 -15.68 9.45 11.22
CA ALA A 77 -14.66 8.44 10.97
C ALA A 77 -14.18 8.48 9.51
N THR A 78 -15.08 8.67 8.57
CA THR A 78 -14.75 8.81 7.13
C THR A 78 -13.85 10.03 6.87
N LEU A 79 -14.15 11.19 7.46
CA LEU A 79 -13.32 12.40 7.31
C LEU A 79 -11.93 12.21 7.92
N LYS A 80 -11.82 11.58 9.08
CA LYS A 80 -10.54 11.27 9.73
C LYS A 80 -9.71 10.30 8.89
N LEU A 81 -10.34 9.25 8.37
CA LEU A 81 -9.67 8.29 7.48
C LEU A 81 -9.24 8.95 6.17
N GLY A 82 -10.08 9.79 5.58
CA GLY A 82 -9.75 10.58 4.39
C GLY A 82 -8.56 11.51 4.62
N SER A 83 -8.44 12.11 5.81
CA SER A 83 -7.28 12.95 6.16
C SER A 83 -5.99 12.11 6.22
N ALA A 84 -6.01 10.94 6.85
CA ALA A 84 -4.87 10.01 6.89
C ALA A 84 -4.51 9.50 5.49
N ARG A 85 -5.51 9.20 4.65
CA ARG A 85 -5.29 8.83 3.26
C ARG A 85 -4.64 9.96 2.46
N GLY A 86 -4.99 11.21 2.75
CA GLY A 86 -4.30 12.37 2.17
C GLY A 86 -2.78 12.35 2.42
N ILE A 87 -2.34 11.97 3.61
CA ILE A 87 -0.91 11.79 3.92
C ILE A 87 -0.31 10.64 3.11
N ALA A 88 -1.01 9.49 3.00
CA ALA A 88 -0.56 8.34 2.23
C ALA A 88 -0.38 8.63 0.73
N LEU A 89 -1.14 9.57 0.17
CA LEU A 89 -1.01 10.04 -1.21
C LEU A 89 0.06 11.13 -1.34
N LEU A 90 0.08 12.09 -0.41
CA LEU A 90 0.93 13.26 -0.47
C LEU A 90 2.42 12.91 -0.35
N VAL A 91 2.78 12.06 0.60
CA VAL A 91 4.20 11.75 0.87
C VAL A 91 4.89 11.10 -0.34
N PRO A 92 4.35 10.06 -0.99
CA PRO A 92 4.94 9.54 -2.22
C PRO A 92 4.94 10.56 -3.38
N ALA A 93 3.90 11.38 -3.50
CA ALA A 93 3.84 12.44 -4.52
C ALA A 93 4.93 13.50 -4.30
N GLN A 94 5.23 13.89 -3.05
CA GLN A 94 6.34 14.78 -2.71
C GLN A 94 7.71 14.18 -3.10
N ALA A 95 7.84 12.85 -3.07
CA ALA A 95 9.02 12.14 -3.56
C ALA A 95 9.05 11.99 -5.10
N GLY A 96 8.10 12.59 -5.82
CA GLY A 96 8.03 12.57 -7.29
C GLY A 96 7.44 11.28 -7.87
N LEU A 97 6.82 10.43 -7.05
CA LEU A 97 6.24 9.17 -7.51
C LEU A 97 4.80 9.35 -8.03
N VAL A 98 4.46 8.63 -9.08
CA VAL A 98 3.07 8.39 -9.46
C VAL A 98 2.47 7.37 -8.51
N VAL A 99 1.33 7.69 -7.91
CA VAL A 99 0.65 6.84 -6.93
C VAL A 99 -0.50 6.09 -7.60
N GLY A 100 -0.42 4.76 -7.62
CA GLY A 100 -1.53 3.90 -8.02
C GLY A 100 -2.57 3.79 -6.91
N GLU A 101 -3.85 3.80 -7.27
CA GLU A 101 -4.94 3.69 -6.32
C GLU A 101 -5.80 2.48 -6.63
N TYR A 102 -6.04 1.61 -5.65
CA TYR A 102 -6.72 0.34 -5.85
C TYR A 102 -7.88 0.16 -4.87
N ALA A 103 -9.05 -0.23 -5.40
CA ALA A 103 -10.17 -0.62 -4.56
C ALA A 103 -9.88 -1.91 -3.78
N PRO A 104 -10.41 -2.10 -2.55
CA PRO A 104 -10.18 -3.30 -1.74
C PRO A 104 -10.46 -4.60 -2.47
N ASN A 105 -11.52 -4.66 -3.26
CA ASN A 105 -11.86 -5.85 -4.05
C ASN A 105 -10.86 -6.12 -5.19
N ALA A 106 -10.23 -5.07 -5.76
CA ALA A 106 -9.18 -5.21 -6.76
C ALA A 106 -7.91 -5.78 -6.13
N VAL A 107 -7.53 -5.31 -4.93
CA VAL A 107 -6.41 -5.85 -4.15
C VAL A 107 -6.62 -7.33 -3.87
N LYS A 108 -7.78 -7.70 -3.31
CA LYS A 108 -8.12 -9.11 -3.03
C LYS A 108 -8.08 -9.98 -4.28
N LYS A 109 -8.66 -9.51 -5.38
CA LYS A 109 -8.66 -10.23 -6.66
C LYS A 109 -7.24 -10.42 -7.21
N ALA A 110 -6.39 -9.42 -7.11
CA ALA A 110 -5.00 -9.52 -7.57
C ALA A 110 -4.19 -10.54 -6.75
N VAL A 111 -4.36 -10.56 -5.41
CA VAL A 111 -3.58 -11.41 -4.51
C VAL A 111 -4.10 -12.85 -4.45
N VAL A 112 -5.43 -13.05 -4.41
CA VAL A 112 -6.07 -14.37 -4.19
C VAL A 112 -6.74 -14.92 -5.45
N GLY A 113 -7.00 -14.08 -6.45
CA GLY A 113 -7.76 -14.43 -7.65
C GLY A 113 -9.27 -14.14 -7.54
N VAL A 114 -9.81 -13.89 -6.33
CA VAL A 114 -11.23 -13.59 -6.10
C VAL A 114 -11.41 -12.35 -5.22
N GLY A 115 -12.32 -11.45 -5.62
CA GLY A 115 -12.52 -10.17 -4.93
C GLY A 115 -13.24 -10.25 -3.57
N LYS A 116 -13.85 -11.40 -3.26
CA LYS A 116 -14.57 -11.66 -1.99
C LYS A 116 -13.76 -12.52 -1.02
N ALA A 117 -12.45 -12.59 -1.18
CA ALA A 117 -11.57 -13.35 -0.29
C ALA A 117 -11.65 -12.85 1.16
N ALA A 118 -11.61 -13.78 2.11
CA ALA A 118 -11.49 -13.48 3.52
C ALA A 118 -10.07 -12.95 3.84
N LYS A 119 -9.92 -12.24 4.97
CA LYS A 119 -8.64 -11.63 5.34
C LYS A 119 -7.54 -12.68 5.52
N GLU A 120 -7.85 -13.80 6.11
CA GLU A 120 -6.93 -14.91 6.33
C GLU A 120 -6.41 -15.51 5.01
N GLN A 121 -7.24 -15.51 3.96
CA GLN A 121 -6.83 -15.97 2.64
C GLN A 121 -5.85 -14.97 1.98
N VAL A 122 -6.08 -13.67 2.16
CA VAL A 122 -5.17 -12.63 1.67
C VAL A 122 -3.81 -12.74 2.37
N ASP A 123 -3.81 -12.84 3.71
CA ASP A 123 -2.59 -13.03 4.52
C ASP A 123 -1.80 -14.27 4.10
N HIS A 124 -2.49 -15.39 3.91
CA HIS A 124 -1.87 -16.63 3.44
C HIS A 124 -1.20 -16.44 2.08
N MET A 125 -1.89 -15.81 1.13
CA MET A 125 -1.36 -15.59 -0.20
C MET A 125 -0.19 -14.58 -0.23
N VAL A 126 -0.23 -13.55 0.62
CA VAL A 126 0.92 -12.64 0.80
C VAL A 126 2.16 -13.42 1.24
N ARG A 127 2.03 -14.33 2.21
CA ARG A 127 3.15 -15.16 2.67
C ARG A 127 3.64 -16.14 1.61
N MET A 128 2.74 -16.68 0.81
CA MET A 128 3.10 -17.58 -0.30
C MET A 128 3.85 -16.84 -1.42
N GLN A 129 3.45 -15.61 -1.74
CA GLN A 129 4.07 -14.79 -2.79
C GLN A 129 5.35 -14.10 -2.33
N LEU A 130 5.53 -13.92 -1.01
CA LEU A 130 6.72 -13.33 -0.39
C LEU A 130 7.35 -14.32 0.61
N PRO A 131 8.00 -15.39 0.15
CA PRO A 131 8.55 -16.42 1.03
C PRO A 131 9.51 -15.85 2.07
N GLY A 132 9.35 -16.28 3.33
CA GLY A 132 10.17 -15.82 4.45
C GLY A 132 9.79 -14.46 5.03
N VAL A 133 8.72 -13.83 4.56
CA VAL A 133 8.25 -12.54 5.09
C VAL A 133 7.87 -12.64 6.57
N GLN A 134 8.39 -11.73 7.38
CA GLN A 134 7.92 -11.48 8.74
C GLN A 134 7.06 -10.23 8.72
N ILE A 135 5.76 -10.40 8.94
CA ILE A 135 4.78 -9.33 8.84
C ILE A 135 4.62 -8.67 10.22
N ALA A 136 4.81 -7.35 10.29
CA ALA A 136 4.80 -6.57 11.53
C ALA A 136 3.41 -6.45 12.17
N GLY A 137 2.35 -6.70 11.42
CA GLY A 137 0.97 -6.65 11.91
C GLY A 137 -0.05 -6.63 10.78
N PRO A 138 -1.35 -6.59 11.12
CA PRO A 138 -2.43 -6.67 10.12
C PRO A 138 -2.37 -5.55 9.07
N ASP A 139 -2.13 -4.31 9.50
CA ASP A 139 -2.07 -3.15 8.59
C ASP A 139 -0.85 -3.26 7.63
N ALA A 140 0.26 -3.83 8.09
CA ALA A 140 1.42 -4.12 7.26
C ALA A 140 1.15 -5.25 6.25
N ALA A 141 0.34 -6.25 6.61
CA ALA A 141 -0.09 -7.30 5.68
C ALA A 141 -0.96 -6.73 4.56
N ASP A 142 -1.92 -5.87 4.91
CA ASP A 142 -2.79 -5.19 3.95
C ASP A 142 -1.95 -4.30 3.01
N ALA A 143 -0.97 -3.59 3.53
CA ALA A 143 -0.04 -2.78 2.73
C ALA A 143 0.83 -3.62 1.77
N LEU A 144 1.31 -4.80 2.19
CA LEU A 144 2.02 -5.73 1.31
C LEU A 144 1.10 -6.27 0.20
N ALA A 145 -0.17 -6.55 0.51
CA ALA A 145 -1.16 -6.95 -0.50
C ALA A 145 -1.37 -5.84 -1.56
N ILE A 146 -1.41 -4.57 -1.14
CA ILE A 146 -1.50 -3.41 -2.04
C ILE A 146 -0.26 -3.31 -2.94
N ALA A 147 0.94 -3.53 -2.39
CA ALA A 147 2.18 -3.54 -3.17
C ALA A 147 2.20 -4.65 -4.23
N ILE A 148 1.76 -5.86 -3.88
CA ILE A 148 1.61 -7.00 -4.79
C ILE A 148 0.60 -6.69 -5.89
N CYS A 149 -0.56 -6.13 -5.55
CA CYS A 149 -1.57 -5.71 -6.51
C CYS A 149 -0.98 -4.71 -7.54
N HIS A 150 -0.25 -3.71 -7.06
CA HIS A 150 0.41 -2.73 -7.92
C HIS A 150 1.45 -3.36 -8.85
N ALA A 151 2.23 -4.32 -8.36
CA ALA A 151 3.20 -5.05 -9.15
C ALA A 151 2.55 -5.77 -10.34
N PHE A 152 1.44 -6.47 -10.12
CA PHE A 152 0.70 -7.15 -11.19
C PHE A 152 0.13 -6.18 -12.22
N HIS A 153 -0.47 -5.07 -11.80
CA HIS A 153 -1.00 -4.05 -12.71
C HIS A 153 0.10 -3.37 -13.53
N SER A 154 1.24 -3.07 -12.92
CA SER A 154 2.39 -2.46 -13.60
C SER A 154 3.00 -3.39 -14.65
N GLN A 155 3.05 -4.69 -14.39
CA GLN A 155 3.52 -5.69 -15.36
C GLN A 155 2.57 -5.83 -16.54
N SER A 156 1.25 -5.88 -16.29
CA SER A 156 0.24 -5.95 -17.34
C SER A 156 0.29 -4.75 -18.28
N ALA A 157 0.44 -3.53 -17.73
CA ALA A 157 0.56 -2.31 -18.51
C ALA A 157 1.82 -2.31 -19.40
N ARG A 158 2.96 -2.77 -18.88
CA ARG A 158 4.21 -2.91 -19.66
C ARG A 158 4.08 -3.93 -20.78
N SER A 159 3.45 -5.07 -20.51
CA SER A 159 3.23 -6.12 -21.53
C SER A 159 2.35 -5.61 -22.68
N MET A 160 1.31 -4.85 -22.38
CA MET A 160 0.43 -4.24 -23.41
C MET A 160 1.18 -3.18 -24.23
N ALA A 161 2.04 -2.37 -23.61
CA ALA A 161 2.82 -1.36 -24.32
C ALA A 161 3.83 -1.97 -25.33
N ILE A 162 4.42 -3.12 -25.00
CA ILE A 162 5.35 -3.84 -25.89
C ILE A 162 4.61 -4.42 -27.10
N VAL A 163 3.41 -4.97 -26.90
CA VAL A 163 2.60 -5.57 -28.00
C VAL A 163 1.97 -4.50 -28.90
N GLY A 164 1.61 -3.32 -28.34
CA GLY A 164 1.02 -2.20 -29.10
C GLY A 164 2.02 -1.36 -29.90
N GLY A 165 3.32 -1.42 -29.59
CA GLY A 165 4.37 -0.67 -30.27
C GLY A 165 4.97 -1.39 -31.50
N ALA A 166 4.49 -2.57 -31.86
CA ALA A 166 4.96 -3.34 -33.02
C ALA A 166 4.01 -3.23 -34.24
N ARG A 167 3.52 -2.01 -34.52
CA ARG A 167 2.79 -1.71 -35.77
C ARG A 167 3.40 -0.52 -36.48
#